data_c20d6b2466104b87011359913a412f93
#
_entry.id   c20d6b2466104b87011359913a412f93
#
_cell.length_a   1.000
_cell.length_b   1.000
_cell.length_c   1.000
_cell.angle_alpha   90.00
_cell.angle_beta   90.00
_cell.angle_gamma   90.00
#
_symmetry.space_group_name_H-M   'P 1'
#
loop_
_entity.id
_entity.type
_entity.pdbx_description
1 polymer ?
#
loop_
_entity_poly.entity_id
_entity_poly.type
_entity_poly.pdbx_seq_one_letter_code
_entity_poly.pdbx_strand_id
1 'polypeptide(L)'
;SIQRNANRKNADLKFYEFGNCYHYNAQKITDRQAKDPHWVYDPLYAYSEEPHLALWITGNKTPQSWVQKEEKSSFYQLHAYVANVLRRMGVQLFKLAPMAANELFDDGLTILAPNGKQIGVMAIVAKKQLKAFDIDNPVYYADLDWNMLLRLNKQYKPVINDLPKFPEVKRDFALLVDKSVTFADLAQAAYATEKKLLKAVNLFDVYEGKNLEAGKKSYALSFILQDAENTLKDKQIEAIMAKLQKTFEEKFGAKLR
;
A
#
# COMPACT_ATOMS: atom_id res chain seq x y z
N SER A 1 -11.43 10.92 19.66
CA SER A 1 -12.50 9.91 19.38
C SER A 1 -12.11 8.52 19.84
N ILE A 2 -10.91 7.98 19.50
CA ILE A 2 -10.49 6.61 19.85
C ILE A 2 -10.48 6.39 21.36
N GLN A 3 -9.78 7.24 22.14
CA GLN A 3 -9.74 7.19 23.62
C GLN A 3 -11.15 7.15 24.21
N ARG A 4 -12.03 8.05 23.78
CA ARG A 4 -13.41 8.14 24.30
C ARG A 4 -14.20 6.85 24.07
N ASN A 5 -14.00 6.19 22.94
CA ASN A 5 -14.66 4.91 22.64
C ASN A 5 -14.03 3.76 23.44
N ALA A 6 -12.70 3.70 23.52
CA ALA A 6 -11.97 2.70 24.28
C ALA A 6 -12.41 2.71 25.77
N ASN A 7 -12.50 3.91 26.37
CA ASN A 7 -12.97 4.10 27.75
C ASN A 7 -14.42 3.62 27.98
N ARG A 8 -15.21 3.54 26.91
CA ARG A 8 -16.58 3.00 26.91
C ARG A 8 -16.64 1.53 26.55
N LYS A 9 -15.51 0.82 26.57
CA LYS A 9 -15.39 -0.61 26.21
C LYS A 9 -15.72 -0.91 24.74
N ASN A 10 -15.63 0.11 23.87
CA ASN A 10 -15.76 -0.02 22.42
C ASN A 10 -14.40 0.29 21.79
N ALA A 11 -13.51 -0.71 21.78
CA ALA A 11 -12.12 -0.57 21.34
C ALA A 11 -11.87 -0.98 19.88
N ASP A 12 -12.83 -1.70 19.26
CA ASP A 12 -12.72 -2.22 17.90
C ASP A 12 -13.27 -1.19 16.91
N LEU A 13 -12.40 -0.29 16.43
CA LEU A 13 -12.82 0.90 15.69
C LEU A 13 -12.25 0.94 14.28
N LYS A 14 -13.07 1.40 13.35
CA LYS A 14 -12.72 1.71 11.98
C LYS A 14 -13.34 3.05 11.63
N PHE A 15 -12.53 4.09 11.57
CA PHE A 15 -12.97 5.44 11.27
C PHE A 15 -12.43 5.91 9.92
N TYR A 16 -13.17 6.77 9.29
CA TYR A 16 -12.70 7.62 8.21
C TYR A 16 -13.25 9.02 8.37
N GLU A 17 -12.53 9.99 7.85
CA GLU A 17 -12.93 11.39 7.89
C GLU A 17 -12.45 12.10 6.63
N PHE A 18 -13.36 12.87 6.04
CA PHE A 18 -13.00 13.89 5.06
C PHE A 18 -12.89 15.22 5.79
N GLY A 19 -11.76 15.89 5.66
CA GLY A 19 -11.52 17.16 6.31
C GLY A 19 -10.49 17.98 5.55
N ASN A 20 -10.42 19.28 5.87
CA ASN A 20 -9.41 20.16 5.32
C ASN A 20 -8.22 20.27 6.27
N CYS A 21 -7.02 20.14 5.73
CA CYS A 21 -5.78 20.54 6.38
C CYS A 21 -5.50 21.99 6.04
N TYR A 22 -5.22 22.81 7.05
CA TYR A 22 -4.99 24.24 6.91
C TYR A 22 -3.51 24.53 7.05
N HIS A 23 -2.96 25.24 6.08
CA HIS A 23 -1.54 25.60 6.05
C HIS A 23 -1.38 27.11 6.03
N TYR A 24 -0.41 27.63 6.77
CA TYR A 24 -0.01 29.03 6.76
C TYR A 24 1.42 29.15 6.21
N ASN A 25 1.59 30.01 5.21
CA ASN A 25 2.90 30.30 4.63
C ASN A 25 3.02 31.82 4.36
N ALA A 26 3.66 32.52 5.28
CA ALA A 26 3.88 33.98 5.18
C ALA A 26 4.67 34.37 3.92
N GLN A 27 5.57 33.50 3.41
CA GLN A 27 6.37 33.76 2.23
C GLN A 27 5.53 34.03 0.98
N LYS A 28 4.33 33.42 0.89
CA LYS A 28 3.40 33.67 -0.22
C LYS A 28 3.05 35.15 -0.38
N ILE A 29 2.87 35.86 0.73
CA ILE A 29 2.57 37.31 0.72
C ILE A 29 3.75 38.09 0.14
N THR A 30 4.96 37.85 0.67
CA THR A 30 6.19 38.49 0.22
C THR A 30 6.46 38.26 -1.27
N ASP A 31 6.30 36.99 -1.70
CA ASP A 31 6.50 36.61 -3.11
C ASP A 31 5.45 37.26 -4.03
N ARG A 32 4.22 37.43 -3.55
CA ARG A 32 3.16 38.08 -4.33
C ARG A 32 3.40 39.58 -4.46
N GLN A 33 3.78 40.26 -3.37
CA GLN A 33 4.13 41.68 -3.38
C GLN A 33 5.33 41.95 -4.30
N ALA A 34 6.34 41.08 -4.28
CA ALA A 34 7.51 41.21 -5.16
C ALA A 34 7.15 41.07 -6.65
N LYS A 35 6.17 40.23 -6.99
CA LYS A 35 5.72 40.00 -8.38
C LYS A 35 4.75 41.06 -8.89
N ASP A 36 3.98 41.66 -8.00
CA ASP A 36 2.93 42.63 -8.31
C ASP A 36 2.94 43.74 -7.28
N PRO A 37 3.67 44.86 -7.52
CA PRO A 37 3.76 46.00 -6.59
C PRO A 37 2.41 46.68 -6.32
N HIS A 38 1.42 46.47 -7.19
CA HIS A 38 0.07 47.05 -7.04
C HIS A 38 -0.91 46.08 -6.34
N TRP A 39 -0.42 44.89 -5.95
CA TRP A 39 -1.28 43.92 -5.25
C TRP A 39 -1.77 44.49 -3.91
N VAL A 40 -3.09 44.44 -3.72
CA VAL A 40 -3.71 44.83 -2.47
C VAL A 40 -3.49 43.70 -1.45
N TYR A 41 -2.94 44.07 -0.30
CA TYR A 41 -2.64 43.11 0.76
C TYR A 41 -3.90 42.36 1.20
N ASP A 42 -3.83 41.02 1.09
CA ASP A 42 -4.85 40.08 1.58
C ASP A 42 -4.21 39.16 2.63
N PRO A 43 -4.60 39.27 3.91
CA PRO A 43 -4.05 38.42 4.97
C PRO A 43 -4.39 36.96 4.77
N LEU A 44 -5.47 36.62 4.05
CA LEU A 44 -5.86 35.24 3.78
C LEU A 44 -5.02 34.60 2.68
N TYR A 45 -4.30 35.38 1.89
CA TYR A 45 -3.43 34.84 0.81
C TYR A 45 -2.33 33.89 1.31
N ALA A 46 -1.90 34.05 2.58
CA ALA A 46 -0.94 33.18 3.22
C ALA A 46 -1.50 31.81 3.59
N TYR A 47 -2.79 31.66 3.62
CA TYR A 47 -3.45 30.40 3.97
C TYR A 47 -3.76 29.56 2.74
N SER A 48 -3.75 28.25 2.92
CA SER A 48 -4.27 27.28 1.95
C SER A 48 -4.99 26.15 2.66
N GLU A 49 -6.02 25.65 2.02
CA GLU A 49 -6.81 24.51 2.49
C GLU A 49 -6.60 23.35 1.52
N GLU A 50 -6.32 22.19 2.07
CA GLU A 50 -6.12 20.97 1.31
C GLU A 50 -7.07 19.88 1.84
N PRO A 51 -8.03 19.40 1.02
CA PRO A 51 -8.93 18.34 1.44
C PRO A 51 -8.18 17.01 1.50
N HIS A 52 -8.38 16.31 2.61
CA HIS A 52 -7.79 15.02 2.88
C HIS A 52 -8.85 13.98 3.20
N LEU A 53 -8.53 12.71 2.94
CA LEU A 53 -9.23 11.56 3.46
C LEU A 53 -8.32 10.83 4.43
N ALA A 54 -8.71 10.80 5.69
CA ALA A 54 -7.99 10.08 6.73
C ALA A 54 -8.74 8.80 7.14
N LEU A 55 -7.98 7.74 7.46
CA LEU A 55 -8.50 6.47 7.96
C LEU A 55 -7.77 6.08 9.24
N TRP A 56 -8.52 5.52 10.20
CA TRP A 56 -7.98 4.94 11.44
C TRP A 56 -8.60 3.59 11.68
N ILE A 57 -7.76 2.61 12.02
CA ILE A 57 -8.21 1.30 12.48
C ILE A 57 -7.47 0.90 13.75
N THR A 58 -8.18 0.29 14.69
CA THR A 58 -7.63 -0.21 15.96
C THR A 58 -8.48 -1.36 16.50
N GLY A 59 -7.96 -2.09 17.49
CA GLY A 59 -8.65 -3.19 18.15
C GLY A 59 -8.72 -4.44 17.27
N ASN A 60 -9.85 -5.10 17.24
CA ASN A 60 -10.06 -6.33 16.49
C ASN A 60 -10.61 -6.06 15.09
N LYS A 61 -10.08 -6.76 14.11
CA LYS A 61 -10.64 -6.83 12.75
C LYS A 61 -11.94 -7.62 12.76
N THR A 62 -11.93 -8.75 13.48
CA THR A 62 -13.05 -9.66 13.60
C THR A 62 -13.20 -10.05 15.06
N PRO A 63 -14.41 -9.91 15.65
CA PRO A 63 -14.69 -10.40 16.99
C PRO A 63 -14.72 -11.93 17.02
N GLN A 64 -14.47 -12.51 18.19
CA GLN A 64 -14.60 -13.94 18.39
C GLN A 64 -16.06 -14.40 18.20
N SER A 65 -16.23 -15.48 17.46
CA SER A 65 -17.51 -16.18 17.30
C SER A 65 -17.30 -17.69 17.28
N TRP A 66 -18.37 -18.46 17.27
CA TRP A 66 -18.28 -19.92 17.19
C TRP A 66 -17.69 -20.42 15.88
N VAL A 67 -17.76 -19.63 14.81
CA VAL A 67 -17.28 -19.97 13.45
C VAL A 67 -15.95 -19.31 13.12
N GLN A 68 -15.55 -18.27 13.85
CA GLN A 68 -14.36 -17.48 13.54
C GLN A 68 -13.61 -17.08 14.80
N LYS A 69 -12.29 -17.30 14.78
CA LYS A 69 -11.40 -16.83 15.85
C LYS A 69 -11.26 -15.31 15.81
N GLU A 70 -10.98 -14.73 16.97
CA GLU A 70 -10.61 -13.32 17.06
C GLU A 70 -9.37 -13.03 16.21
N GLU A 71 -9.44 -11.98 15.42
CA GLU A 71 -8.32 -11.48 14.60
C GLU A 71 -8.08 -10.01 14.91
N LYS A 72 -6.87 -9.67 15.29
CA LYS A 72 -6.45 -8.28 15.53
C LYS A 72 -6.37 -7.50 14.23
N SER A 73 -6.69 -6.21 14.29
CA SER A 73 -6.39 -5.27 13.20
C SER A 73 -4.89 -5.24 12.93
N SER A 74 -4.51 -5.00 11.68
CA SER A 74 -3.11 -4.99 11.26
C SER A 74 -2.85 -3.91 10.24
N PHE A 75 -1.58 -3.57 10.04
CA PHE A 75 -1.14 -2.66 8.97
C PHE A 75 -1.56 -3.16 7.58
N TYR A 76 -1.56 -4.48 7.37
CA TYR A 76 -2.03 -5.09 6.11
C TYR A 76 -3.52 -4.87 5.85
N GLN A 77 -4.33 -4.83 6.90
CA GLN A 77 -5.75 -4.50 6.77
C GLN A 77 -5.94 -3.03 6.35
N LEU A 78 -5.19 -2.11 6.97
CA LEU A 78 -5.19 -0.70 6.54
C LEU A 78 -4.76 -0.57 5.08
N HIS A 79 -3.66 -1.25 4.70
CA HIS A 79 -3.18 -1.27 3.32
C HIS A 79 -4.27 -1.75 2.34
N ALA A 80 -5.01 -2.81 2.68
CA ALA A 80 -6.10 -3.30 1.84
C ALA A 80 -7.21 -2.26 1.65
N TYR A 81 -7.58 -1.52 2.70
CA TYR A 81 -8.57 -0.44 2.60
C TYR A 81 -8.06 0.71 1.72
N VAL A 82 -6.84 1.16 1.95
CA VAL A 82 -6.22 2.21 1.13
C VAL A 82 -6.12 1.78 -0.34
N ALA A 83 -5.64 0.57 -0.61
CA ALA A 83 -5.56 0.04 -1.98
C ALA A 83 -6.94 -0.05 -2.66
N ASN A 84 -8.01 -0.35 -1.89
CA ASN A 84 -9.38 -0.34 -2.41
C ASN A 84 -9.84 1.07 -2.77
N VAL A 85 -9.54 2.08 -1.92
CA VAL A 85 -9.84 3.49 -2.21
C VAL A 85 -9.11 3.93 -3.47
N LEU A 86 -7.80 3.67 -3.56
CA LEU A 86 -6.98 4.04 -4.72
C LEU A 86 -7.52 3.42 -6.01
N ARG A 87 -7.84 2.13 -6.00
CA ARG A 87 -8.41 1.42 -7.16
C ARG A 87 -9.76 1.99 -7.58
N ARG A 88 -10.64 2.32 -6.61
CA ARG A 88 -11.92 2.98 -6.88
C ARG A 88 -11.74 4.35 -7.52
N MET A 89 -10.69 5.07 -7.14
CA MET A 89 -10.31 6.36 -7.73
C MET A 89 -9.52 6.20 -9.04
N GLY A 90 -9.41 4.99 -9.59
CA GLY A 90 -8.72 4.72 -10.86
C GLY A 90 -7.19 4.68 -10.76
N VAL A 91 -6.63 4.72 -9.55
CA VAL A 91 -5.19 4.58 -9.33
C VAL A 91 -4.85 3.10 -9.25
N GLN A 92 -4.60 2.49 -10.42
CA GLN A 92 -4.31 1.05 -10.54
C GLN A 92 -2.90 0.70 -10.09
N LEU A 93 -1.95 1.62 -10.31
CA LEU A 93 -0.53 1.45 -9.97
C LEU A 93 -0.09 2.56 -9.02
N PHE A 94 0.55 2.18 -7.94
CA PHE A 94 1.20 3.09 -7.00
C PHE A 94 2.44 2.40 -6.43
N LYS A 95 3.38 3.18 -5.93
CA LYS A 95 4.59 2.69 -5.27
C LYS A 95 4.50 2.98 -3.77
N LEU A 96 5.09 2.11 -2.99
CA LEU A 96 5.26 2.29 -1.56
C LEU A 96 6.74 2.52 -1.26
N ALA A 97 7.04 3.57 -0.53
CA ALA A 97 8.40 3.87 -0.06
C ALA A 97 8.42 3.91 1.45
N PRO A 98 9.47 3.39 2.11
CA PRO A 98 9.61 3.49 3.56
C PRO A 98 9.55 4.95 4.01
N MET A 99 8.87 5.20 5.11
CA MET A 99 8.82 6.50 5.79
C MET A 99 9.65 6.39 7.07
N ALA A 100 10.49 7.38 7.33
CA ALA A 100 11.24 7.43 8.59
C ALA A 100 10.29 7.62 9.77
N ALA A 101 10.60 6.96 10.89
CA ALA A 101 9.92 7.19 12.15
C ALA A 101 10.04 8.67 12.56
N ASN A 102 9.01 9.20 13.21
CA ASN A 102 8.95 10.58 13.68
C ASN A 102 8.17 10.66 15.01
N GLU A 103 7.89 11.86 15.47
CA GLU A 103 7.16 12.03 16.74
C GLU A 103 5.74 11.49 16.75
N LEU A 104 5.11 11.37 15.57
CA LEU A 104 3.73 10.90 15.41
C LEU A 104 3.64 9.42 15.06
N PHE A 105 4.66 8.88 14.39
CA PHE A 105 4.63 7.54 13.80
C PHE A 105 5.91 6.76 14.10
N ASP A 106 5.75 5.53 14.59
CA ASP A 106 6.87 4.60 14.85
C ASP A 106 7.38 3.97 13.54
N ASP A 107 6.49 3.76 12.56
CA ASP A 107 6.81 3.17 11.25
C ASP A 107 5.74 3.55 10.23
N GLY A 108 6.05 3.48 8.95
CA GLY A 108 5.08 3.77 7.91
C GLY A 108 5.61 3.69 6.48
N LEU A 109 4.70 3.92 5.56
CA LEU A 109 4.95 3.94 4.12
C LEU A 109 4.36 5.19 3.48
N THR A 110 5.15 5.83 2.63
CA THR A 110 4.68 6.88 1.73
C THR A 110 4.09 6.24 0.48
N ILE A 111 2.91 6.71 0.07
CA ILE A 111 2.21 6.25 -1.12
C ILE A 111 2.54 7.22 -2.25
N LEU A 112 3.14 6.71 -3.32
CA LEU A 112 3.57 7.50 -4.47
C LEU A 112 2.81 7.10 -5.72
N ALA A 113 2.37 8.09 -6.49
CA ALA A 113 1.84 7.91 -7.82
C ALA A 113 2.93 7.40 -8.79
N PRO A 114 2.59 6.87 -9.97
CA PRO A 114 3.58 6.41 -10.96
C PRO A 114 4.59 7.49 -11.38
N ASN A 115 4.20 8.76 -11.33
CA ASN A 115 5.05 9.92 -11.62
C ASN A 115 5.93 10.36 -10.43
N GLY A 116 5.94 9.62 -9.32
CA GLY A 116 6.71 9.90 -8.12
C GLY A 116 6.10 10.93 -7.17
N LYS A 117 4.96 11.54 -7.51
CA LYS A 117 4.28 12.47 -6.59
C LYS A 117 3.62 11.71 -5.44
N GLN A 118 3.68 12.28 -4.25
CA GLN A 118 3.05 11.70 -3.06
C GLN A 118 1.52 11.80 -3.19
N ILE A 119 0.85 10.68 -2.92
CA ILE A 119 -0.61 10.60 -2.80
C ILE A 119 -1.02 10.69 -1.33
N GLY A 120 -0.20 10.14 -0.44
CA GLY A 120 -0.49 10.10 0.98
C GLY A 120 0.50 9.24 1.75
N VAL A 121 0.12 8.87 2.96
CA VAL A 121 0.91 8.02 3.86
C VAL A 121 0.04 6.95 4.50
N MET A 122 0.67 5.85 4.91
CA MET A 122 0.11 4.86 5.84
C MET A 122 1.11 4.64 6.95
N ALA A 123 0.68 4.66 8.21
CA ALA A 123 1.59 4.64 9.34
C ALA A 123 1.03 3.89 10.56
N ILE A 124 1.93 3.53 11.45
CA ILE A 124 1.63 3.03 12.79
C ILE A 124 1.84 4.19 13.75
N VAL A 125 0.80 4.59 14.45
CA VAL A 125 0.87 5.71 15.41
C VAL A 125 1.86 5.38 16.51
N ALA A 126 2.73 6.35 16.83
CA ALA A 126 3.80 6.16 17.80
C ALA A 126 3.26 5.80 19.19
N LYS A 127 3.88 4.82 19.83
CA LYS A 127 3.52 4.37 21.18
C LYS A 127 3.52 5.50 22.20
N LYS A 128 4.40 6.50 22.02
CA LYS A 128 4.45 7.70 22.86
C LYS A 128 3.13 8.48 22.78
N GLN A 129 2.58 8.63 21.57
CA GLN A 129 1.31 9.30 21.36
C GLN A 129 0.14 8.50 21.94
N LEU A 130 0.12 7.18 21.71
CA LEU A 130 -0.93 6.31 22.25
C LEU A 130 -0.98 6.38 23.78
N LYS A 131 0.18 6.35 24.45
CA LYS A 131 0.28 6.51 25.91
C LYS A 131 -0.21 7.86 26.40
N ALA A 132 0.09 8.96 25.67
CA ALA A 132 -0.37 10.29 26.03
C ALA A 132 -1.91 10.42 26.01
N PHE A 133 -2.58 9.58 25.23
CA PHE A 133 -4.04 9.51 25.13
C PHE A 133 -4.65 8.29 25.82
N ASP A 134 -3.89 7.55 26.63
CA ASP A 134 -4.36 6.35 27.34
C ASP A 134 -5.02 5.32 26.40
N ILE A 135 -4.33 5.02 25.29
CA ILE A 135 -4.77 4.05 24.28
C ILE A 135 -3.81 2.87 24.29
N ASP A 136 -4.31 1.68 24.64
CA ASP A 136 -3.52 0.45 24.76
C ASP A 136 -3.32 -0.27 23.41
N ASN A 137 -4.33 -0.25 22.55
CA ASN A 137 -4.28 -0.94 21.28
C ASN A 137 -3.44 -0.18 20.25
N PRO A 138 -2.71 -0.87 19.36
CA PRO A 138 -2.10 -0.24 18.20
C PRO A 138 -3.14 0.50 17.35
N VAL A 139 -2.77 1.67 16.86
CA VAL A 139 -3.57 2.45 15.92
C VAL A 139 -2.83 2.56 14.60
N TYR A 140 -3.50 2.14 13.54
CA TYR A 140 -3.01 2.26 12.17
C TYR A 140 -3.72 3.42 11.49
N TYR A 141 -2.97 4.27 10.85
CA TYR A 141 -3.42 5.53 10.29
C TYR A 141 -3.07 5.63 8.80
N ALA A 142 -3.97 6.16 8.01
CA ALA A 142 -3.67 6.60 6.65
C ALA A 142 -4.21 7.99 6.41
N ASP A 143 -3.50 8.74 5.56
CA ASP A 143 -3.86 10.07 5.13
C ASP A 143 -3.62 10.21 3.62
N LEU A 144 -4.64 10.62 2.89
CA LEU A 144 -4.63 10.72 1.43
C LEU A 144 -4.98 12.14 0.99
N ASP A 145 -4.13 12.74 0.17
CA ASP A 145 -4.40 14.00 -0.53
C ASP A 145 -5.56 13.78 -1.53
N TRP A 146 -6.72 14.32 -1.17
CA TRP A 146 -7.93 14.15 -1.97
C TRP A 146 -7.86 14.86 -3.32
N ASN A 147 -7.23 16.03 -3.37
CA ASN A 147 -7.02 16.76 -4.62
C ASN A 147 -6.13 15.98 -5.58
N MET A 148 -5.08 15.34 -5.06
CA MET A 148 -4.20 14.51 -5.87
C MET A 148 -4.96 13.31 -6.45
N LEU A 149 -5.79 12.65 -5.65
CA LEU A 149 -6.64 11.55 -6.10
C LEU A 149 -7.62 11.99 -7.19
N LEU A 150 -8.28 13.14 -7.03
CA LEU A 150 -9.18 13.68 -8.04
C LEU A 150 -8.46 14.01 -9.36
N ARG A 151 -7.23 14.54 -9.30
CA ARG A 151 -6.42 14.79 -10.50
C ARG A 151 -6.06 13.51 -11.24
N LEU A 152 -5.69 12.46 -10.50
CA LEU A 152 -5.40 11.14 -11.09
C LEU A 152 -6.65 10.50 -11.68
N ASN A 153 -7.79 10.64 -11.00
CA ASN A 153 -9.08 10.12 -11.46
C ASN A 153 -9.55 10.75 -12.78
N LYS A 154 -9.27 12.03 -13.02
CA LYS A 154 -9.65 12.72 -14.29
C LYS A 154 -9.09 12.01 -15.53
N GLN A 155 -7.99 11.33 -15.42
CA GLN A 155 -7.32 10.61 -16.52
C GLN A 155 -7.80 9.15 -16.62
N TYR A 156 -8.53 8.66 -15.61
CA TYR A 156 -8.99 7.28 -15.55
C TYR A 156 -10.22 7.09 -16.45
N LYS A 157 -10.12 6.14 -17.35
CA LYS A 157 -11.25 5.65 -18.16
C LYS A 157 -11.52 4.20 -17.75
N PRO A 158 -12.68 3.90 -17.17
CA PRO A 158 -13.03 2.52 -16.85
C PRO A 158 -13.11 1.70 -18.13
N VAL A 159 -12.43 0.57 -18.17
CA VAL A 159 -12.47 -0.39 -19.26
C VAL A 159 -13.20 -1.62 -18.75
N ILE A 160 -14.26 -2.00 -19.40
CA ILE A 160 -14.99 -3.24 -19.14
C ILE A 160 -14.51 -4.27 -20.16
N ASN A 161 -13.88 -5.32 -19.67
CA ASN A 161 -13.47 -6.46 -20.49
C ASN A 161 -14.44 -7.61 -20.28
N ASP A 162 -14.61 -8.43 -21.33
CA ASP A 162 -15.32 -9.69 -21.20
C ASP A 162 -14.64 -10.60 -20.15
N LEU A 163 -15.44 -11.43 -19.51
CA LEU A 163 -14.90 -12.43 -18.60
C LEU A 163 -14.01 -13.41 -19.39
N PRO A 164 -12.83 -13.76 -18.86
CA PRO A 164 -11.96 -14.71 -19.53
C PRO A 164 -12.67 -16.03 -19.78
N LYS A 165 -12.63 -16.53 -21.01
CA LYS A 165 -13.23 -17.81 -21.43
C LYS A 165 -12.34 -19.01 -21.12
N PHE A 166 -11.05 -18.77 -20.92
CA PHE A 166 -10.06 -19.83 -20.73
C PHE A 166 -9.57 -19.85 -19.27
N PRO A 167 -9.30 -21.03 -18.70
CA PRO A 167 -8.93 -21.19 -17.30
C PRO A 167 -7.59 -20.54 -17.01
N GLU A 168 -7.45 -20.02 -15.80
CA GLU A 168 -6.17 -19.61 -15.25
C GLU A 168 -5.37 -20.81 -14.77
N VAL A 169 -4.04 -20.68 -14.80
CA VAL A 169 -3.10 -21.69 -14.30
C VAL A 169 -2.29 -21.07 -13.16
N LYS A 170 -2.31 -21.73 -12.02
CA LYS A 170 -1.49 -21.35 -10.86
C LYS A 170 -0.22 -22.19 -10.83
N ARG A 171 0.93 -21.52 -10.59
CA ARG A 171 2.24 -22.16 -10.35
C ARG A 171 2.90 -21.49 -9.16
N ASP A 172 3.62 -22.29 -8.38
CA ASP A 172 4.23 -21.83 -7.15
C ASP A 172 5.76 -21.98 -7.21
N PHE A 173 6.47 -21.04 -6.59
CA PHE A 173 7.89 -21.15 -6.28
C PHE A 173 8.12 -20.93 -4.79
N ALA A 174 9.04 -21.71 -4.20
CA ALA A 174 9.66 -21.39 -2.93
C ALA A 174 11.06 -20.83 -3.21
N LEU A 175 11.26 -19.56 -2.96
CA LEU A 175 12.48 -18.83 -3.25
C LEU A 175 13.25 -18.52 -1.96
N LEU A 176 14.50 -18.95 -1.88
CA LEU A 176 15.45 -18.51 -0.86
C LEU A 176 16.13 -17.23 -1.34
N VAL A 177 15.96 -16.14 -0.61
CA VAL A 177 16.49 -14.81 -0.96
C VAL A 177 17.14 -14.13 0.26
N ASP A 178 17.93 -13.09 0.03
CA ASP A 178 18.44 -12.23 1.09
C ASP A 178 17.31 -11.50 1.82
N LYS A 179 17.47 -11.23 3.11
CA LYS A 179 16.47 -10.50 3.91
C LYS A 179 16.14 -9.11 3.36
N SER A 180 17.09 -8.47 2.68
CA SER A 180 16.91 -7.18 2.04
C SER A 180 15.97 -7.19 0.84
N VAL A 181 15.80 -8.34 0.16
CA VAL A 181 14.92 -8.46 -1.00
C VAL A 181 13.47 -8.41 -0.55
N THR A 182 12.70 -7.47 -1.09
CA THR A 182 11.28 -7.34 -0.76
C THR A 182 10.39 -8.14 -1.71
N PHE A 183 9.17 -8.47 -1.26
CA PHE A 183 8.16 -9.04 -2.17
C PHE A 183 7.87 -8.11 -3.36
N ALA A 184 7.87 -6.80 -3.12
CA ALA A 184 7.62 -5.80 -4.17
C ALA A 184 8.67 -5.88 -5.29
N ASP A 185 9.96 -6.09 -4.95
CA ASP A 185 11.03 -6.24 -5.94
C ASP A 185 10.83 -7.48 -6.80
N LEU A 186 10.48 -8.61 -6.18
CA LEU A 186 10.20 -9.87 -6.88
C LEU A 186 8.97 -9.76 -7.79
N ALA A 187 7.87 -9.18 -7.27
CA ALA A 187 6.66 -8.97 -8.05
C ALA A 187 6.90 -8.04 -9.24
N GLN A 188 7.63 -6.93 -9.03
CA GLN A 188 7.99 -6.01 -10.12
C GLN A 188 8.84 -6.70 -11.18
N ALA A 189 9.82 -7.51 -10.78
CA ALA A 189 10.66 -8.27 -11.71
C ALA A 189 9.84 -9.30 -12.49
N ALA A 190 8.88 -9.98 -11.83
CA ALA A 190 7.99 -10.92 -12.48
C ALA A 190 7.13 -10.26 -13.55
N TYR A 191 6.45 -9.17 -13.23
CA TYR A 191 5.63 -8.41 -14.19
C TYR A 191 6.44 -7.78 -15.32
N ALA A 192 7.70 -7.40 -15.07
CA ALA A 192 8.60 -6.91 -16.12
C ALA A 192 9.04 -8.03 -17.06
N THR A 193 9.17 -9.26 -16.55
CA THR A 193 9.61 -10.46 -17.30
C THR A 193 8.48 -11.04 -18.16
N GLU A 194 7.26 -11.13 -17.60
CA GLU A 194 6.08 -11.63 -18.32
C GLU A 194 4.92 -10.63 -18.20
N LYS A 195 4.73 -9.85 -19.25
CA LYS A 195 3.78 -8.73 -19.27
C LYS A 195 2.36 -9.11 -19.74
N LYS A 196 2.25 -10.21 -20.50
CA LYS A 196 1.01 -10.56 -21.20
C LYS A 196 0.22 -11.62 -20.44
N LEU A 197 0.87 -12.69 -20.08
CA LEU A 197 0.21 -13.88 -19.53
C LEU A 197 0.18 -13.91 -18.00
N LEU A 198 1.09 -13.21 -17.32
CA LEU A 198 1.11 -13.11 -15.87
C LEU A 198 0.05 -12.12 -15.38
N LYS A 199 -0.99 -12.64 -14.71
CA LYS A 199 -2.11 -11.84 -14.21
C LYS A 199 -1.93 -11.40 -12.77
N ALA A 200 -1.36 -12.29 -11.93
CA ALA A 200 -1.11 -11.98 -10.52
C ALA A 200 0.12 -12.71 -9.98
N VAL A 201 0.80 -12.05 -9.05
CA VAL A 201 1.83 -12.63 -8.18
C VAL A 201 1.34 -12.47 -6.76
N ASN A 202 1.33 -13.55 -5.99
CA ASN A 202 0.91 -13.55 -4.60
C ASN A 202 1.99 -14.19 -3.72
N LEU A 203 2.19 -13.59 -2.54
CA LEU A 203 3.03 -14.12 -1.47
C LEU A 203 2.11 -14.81 -0.47
N PHE A 204 2.19 -16.12 -0.34
CA PHE A 204 1.31 -16.88 0.54
C PHE A 204 2.00 -17.46 1.78
N ASP A 205 3.36 -17.48 1.80
CA ASP A 205 4.11 -17.84 3.01
C ASP A 205 5.46 -17.13 3.06
N VAL A 206 5.90 -16.82 4.28
CA VAL A 206 7.20 -16.22 4.58
C VAL A 206 7.82 -17.00 5.72
N TYR A 207 8.94 -17.64 5.48
CA TYR A 207 9.65 -18.39 6.50
C TYR A 207 11.01 -17.75 6.81
N GLU A 208 11.19 -17.39 8.09
CA GLU A 208 12.45 -16.95 8.66
C GLU A 208 12.76 -17.82 9.88
N GLY A 209 13.60 -18.82 9.73
CA GLY A 209 13.86 -19.79 10.80
C GLY A 209 15.25 -20.38 10.80
N LYS A 210 15.53 -21.15 11.85
CA LYS A 210 16.88 -21.73 12.13
C LYS A 210 17.41 -22.67 11.03
N ASN A 211 16.52 -23.15 10.14
CA ASN A 211 16.89 -24.08 9.06
C ASN A 211 17.29 -23.37 7.76
N LEU A 212 17.47 -22.05 7.80
CA LEU A 212 17.95 -21.26 6.67
C LEU A 212 19.35 -20.73 6.95
N GLU A 213 20.10 -20.45 5.88
CA GLU A 213 21.36 -19.72 5.96
C GLU A 213 21.16 -18.36 6.64
N ALA A 214 22.14 -17.94 7.46
CA ALA A 214 22.08 -16.64 8.14
C ALA A 214 21.91 -15.50 7.12
N GLY A 215 21.01 -14.58 7.40
CA GLY A 215 20.72 -13.45 6.49
C GLY A 215 19.76 -13.77 5.34
N LYS A 216 19.25 -15.00 5.25
CA LYS A 216 18.27 -15.42 4.23
C LYS A 216 16.87 -15.56 4.81
N LYS A 217 15.89 -15.49 3.92
CA LYS A 217 14.48 -15.83 4.16
C LYS A 217 13.93 -16.60 2.97
N SER A 218 12.87 -17.38 3.20
CA SER A 218 12.16 -18.08 2.14
C SER A 218 10.81 -17.42 1.88
N TYR A 219 10.54 -17.11 0.62
CA TYR A 219 9.26 -16.65 0.13
C TYR A 219 8.57 -17.75 -0.68
N ALA A 220 7.34 -18.08 -0.32
CA ALA A 220 6.47 -18.91 -1.13
C ALA A 220 5.55 -18.02 -1.97
N LEU A 221 5.80 -18.01 -3.28
CA LEU A 221 5.11 -17.18 -4.26
C LEU A 221 4.22 -18.04 -5.15
N SER A 222 3.03 -17.54 -5.46
CA SER A 222 2.20 -18.11 -6.51
C SER A 222 2.03 -17.14 -7.66
N PHE A 223 2.10 -17.68 -8.88
CA PHE A 223 1.96 -16.97 -10.14
C PHE A 223 0.68 -17.43 -10.82
N ILE A 224 -0.20 -16.50 -11.12
CA ILE A 224 -1.44 -16.76 -11.87
C ILE A 224 -1.19 -16.37 -13.32
N LEU A 225 -1.25 -17.38 -14.19
CA LEU A 225 -1.04 -17.23 -15.64
C LEU A 225 -2.38 -17.45 -16.36
N GLN A 226 -2.72 -16.58 -17.31
CA GLN A 226 -3.93 -16.71 -18.12
C GLN A 226 -3.75 -16.05 -19.48
N ASP A 227 -4.21 -16.70 -20.54
CA ASP A 227 -4.39 -16.11 -21.86
C ASP A 227 -5.89 -15.80 -22.06
N ALA A 228 -6.20 -14.65 -22.63
CA ALA A 228 -7.58 -14.23 -22.91
C ALA A 228 -8.16 -14.99 -24.11
N GLU A 229 -7.32 -15.48 -25.01
CA GLU A 229 -7.72 -16.02 -26.32
C GLU A 229 -7.58 -17.55 -26.43
N ASN A 230 -6.71 -18.15 -25.58
CA ASN A 230 -6.38 -19.57 -25.71
C ASN A 230 -6.13 -20.24 -24.36
N THR A 231 -6.32 -21.54 -24.31
CA THR A 231 -5.83 -22.37 -23.19
C THR A 231 -4.31 -22.46 -23.22
N LEU A 232 -3.65 -22.15 -22.09
CA LEU A 232 -2.21 -22.26 -21.96
C LEU A 232 -1.77 -23.73 -22.04
N LYS A 233 -0.77 -24.00 -22.87
CA LYS A 233 -0.14 -25.33 -22.99
C LYS A 233 0.99 -25.48 -21.97
N ASP A 234 1.23 -26.70 -21.47
CA ASP A 234 2.28 -26.98 -20.47
C ASP A 234 3.65 -26.43 -20.88
N LYS A 235 4.05 -26.63 -22.13
CA LYS A 235 5.32 -26.09 -22.65
C LYS A 235 5.44 -24.57 -22.55
N GLN A 236 4.32 -23.82 -22.71
CA GLN A 236 4.32 -22.37 -22.57
C GLN A 236 4.47 -21.98 -21.11
N ILE A 237 3.75 -22.69 -20.22
CA ILE A 237 3.81 -22.48 -18.77
C ILE A 237 5.21 -22.72 -18.26
N GLU A 238 5.83 -23.87 -18.62
CA GLU A 238 7.19 -24.21 -18.23
C GLU A 238 8.21 -23.19 -18.73
N ALA A 239 8.08 -22.72 -19.97
CA ALA A 239 8.97 -21.69 -20.52
C ALA A 239 8.85 -20.36 -19.75
N ILE A 240 7.63 -19.95 -19.36
CA ILE A 240 7.42 -18.74 -18.55
C ILE A 240 8.04 -18.92 -17.16
N MET A 241 7.79 -20.06 -16.52
CA MET A 241 8.32 -20.34 -15.19
C MET A 241 9.85 -20.41 -15.18
N ALA A 242 10.46 -21.03 -16.18
CA ALA A 242 11.92 -21.05 -16.33
C ALA A 242 12.50 -19.63 -16.53
N LYS A 243 11.83 -18.80 -17.32
CA LYS A 243 12.23 -17.39 -17.53
C LYS A 243 12.12 -16.57 -16.25
N LEU A 244 11.06 -16.75 -15.46
CA LEU A 244 10.88 -16.12 -14.16
C LEU A 244 11.97 -16.56 -13.19
N GLN A 245 12.22 -17.86 -13.07
CA GLN A 245 13.27 -18.41 -12.22
C GLN A 245 14.63 -17.78 -12.56
N LYS A 246 15.03 -17.82 -13.83
CA LYS A 246 16.29 -17.22 -14.30
C LYS A 246 16.39 -15.74 -13.93
N THR A 247 15.30 -14.99 -14.09
CA THR A 247 15.26 -13.58 -13.70
C THR A 247 15.50 -13.36 -12.20
N PHE A 248 14.90 -14.21 -11.35
CA PHE A 248 15.09 -14.12 -9.90
C PHE A 248 16.50 -14.53 -9.48
N GLU A 249 17.08 -15.55 -10.11
CA GLU A 249 18.46 -15.96 -9.89
C GLU A 249 19.45 -14.86 -10.28
N GLU A 250 19.30 -14.27 -11.47
CA GLU A 250 20.21 -13.25 -11.98
C GLU A 250 20.10 -11.92 -11.22
N LYS A 251 18.89 -11.48 -10.84
CA LYS A 251 18.69 -10.16 -10.23
C LYS A 251 18.84 -10.16 -8.72
N PHE A 252 18.47 -11.25 -8.07
CA PHE A 252 18.36 -11.30 -6.61
C PHE A 252 19.19 -12.40 -5.97
N GLY A 253 19.92 -13.18 -6.78
CA GLY A 253 20.63 -14.35 -6.28
C GLY A 253 19.70 -15.39 -5.64
N ALA A 254 18.43 -15.40 -6.04
CA ALA A 254 17.43 -16.31 -5.50
C ALA A 254 17.78 -17.77 -5.83
N LYS A 255 17.48 -18.68 -4.91
CA LYS A 255 17.60 -20.13 -5.14
C LYS A 255 16.23 -20.77 -4.95
N LEU A 256 15.84 -21.69 -5.83
CA LEU A 256 14.67 -22.54 -5.60
C LEU A 256 14.94 -23.47 -4.42
N ARG A 257 13.92 -23.65 -3.59
CA ARG A 257 13.96 -24.54 -2.42
C ARG A 257 13.09 -25.76 -2.66
#